data_deed77db4c41373a7592bc8cf7fe38cb
#
_entry.id   deed77db4c41373a7592bc8cf7fe38cb
#
_cell.length_a   1.000
_cell.length_b   1.000
_cell.length_c   1.000
_cell.angle_alpha   90.00
_cell.angle_beta   90.00
_cell.angle_gamma   90.00
#
_symmetry.space_group_name_H-M   'P 1'
#
loop_
_entity.id
_entity.type
_entity.pdbx_description
1 polymer ?
#
loop_
_entity_poly.entity_id
_entity_poly.type
_entity_poly.pdbx_seq_one_letter_code
_entity_poly.pdbx_strand_id
1 'polypeptide(L)'
;TDEKDYVIAIDTDSLYINMEDLVTQFSPKDPVKFLDKICSEHFEKVLVKSYKDLAHYTNAFKNRMEMGREVIADRAIWCAKKRYILNVHNNEGVQYAEPKLKVMGIEAVKSSTPMVVRDKMKEMFHILVKGTEEETQKFIRNFRNDFNQLPPEDISFPRGVSNVTKWSDRKTISKKGTPIPVR
;
A
#
# COMPACT_ATOMS: atom_id res chain seq x y z
N THR A 1 -11.87 -19.83 24.68
CA THR A 1 -11.91 -19.44 23.25
C THR A 1 -11.87 -17.93 23.21
N ASP A 2 -10.71 -17.39 22.89
CA ASP A 2 -10.48 -15.97 22.92
C ASP A 2 -11.25 -15.31 21.78
N GLU A 3 -12.04 -14.31 22.12
CA GLU A 3 -12.82 -13.49 21.19
C GLU A 3 -11.93 -12.50 20.40
N LYS A 4 -10.59 -12.68 20.44
CA LYS A 4 -9.66 -11.77 19.74
C LYS A 4 -9.63 -12.12 18.25
N ASP A 5 -10.09 -11.19 17.44
CA ASP A 5 -9.96 -11.28 15.99
C ASP A 5 -8.54 -10.90 15.58
N TYR A 6 -7.82 -11.82 14.99
CA TYR A 6 -6.47 -11.61 14.47
C TYR A 6 -6.45 -11.12 13.02
N VAL A 7 -7.59 -11.19 12.32
CA VAL A 7 -7.72 -10.68 10.96
C VAL A 7 -8.04 -9.20 10.99
N ILE A 8 -7.07 -8.37 10.63
CA ILE A 8 -7.20 -6.91 10.64
C ILE A 8 -7.79 -6.31 9.36
N ALA A 9 -7.60 -6.97 8.23
CA ALA A 9 -8.15 -6.52 6.96
C ALA A 9 -8.28 -7.66 5.97
N ILE A 10 -9.27 -7.56 5.09
CA ILE A 10 -9.49 -8.46 3.94
C ILE A 10 -9.68 -7.59 2.70
N ASP A 11 -9.00 -7.93 1.62
CA ASP A 11 -9.21 -7.26 0.34
C ASP A 11 -9.21 -8.27 -0.82
N THR A 12 -10.39 -8.52 -1.37
CA THR A 12 -10.66 -9.40 -2.52
C THR A 12 -10.15 -10.83 -2.30
N ASP A 13 -8.88 -11.08 -2.48
CA ASP A 13 -8.18 -12.37 -2.45
C ASP A 13 -7.03 -12.40 -1.44
N SER A 14 -6.89 -11.36 -0.62
CA SER A 14 -5.87 -11.27 0.41
C SER A 14 -6.46 -11.01 1.80
N LEU A 15 -5.76 -11.49 2.82
CA LEU A 15 -6.08 -11.22 4.21
C LEU A 15 -4.82 -10.80 4.98
N TYR A 16 -5.01 -9.93 5.96
CA TYR A 16 -3.95 -9.39 6.81
C TYR A 16 -4.19 -9.87 8.24
N ILE A 17 -3.18 -10.52 8.81
CA ILE A 17 -3.27 -11.15 10.13
C ILE A 17 -2.28 -10.47 11.07
N ASN A 18 -2.75 -10.11 12.27
CA ASN A 18 -1.87 -9.65 13.35
C ASN A 18 -1.23 -10.86 14.03
N MET A 19 0.09 -10.93 13.97
CA MET A 19 0.88 -12.02 14.54
C MET A 19 1.69 -11.58 15.78
N GLU A 20 1.38 -10.43 16.36
CA GLU A 20 2.11 -9.84 17.48
C GLU A 20 2.15 -10.78 18.71
N ASP A 21 1.01 -11.36 19.07
CA ASP A 21 0.93 -12.27 20.23
C ASP A 21 1.83 -13.49 20.03
N LEU A 22 1.87 -14.05 18.82
CA LEU A 22 2.72 -15.18 18.50
C LEU A 22 4.21 -14.80 18.62
N VAL A 23 4.59 -13.67 18.05
CA VAL A 23 5.97 -13.17 18.13
C VAL A 23 6.36 -12.87 19.57
N THR A 24 5.48 -12.27 20.34
CA THR A 24 5.71 -11.97 21.76
C THR A 24 5.86 -13.24 22.59
N GLN A 25 5.00 -14.23 22.37
CA GLN A 25 5.00 -15.50 23.11
C GLN A 25 6.30 -16.30 22.87
N PHE A 26 6.75 -16.39 21.62
CA PHE A 26 7.92 -17.17 21.25
C PHE A 26 9.24 -16.39 21.31
N SER A 27 9.18 -15.07 21.34
CA SER A 27 10.34 -14.15 21.39
C SER A 27 11.50 -14.56 20.47
N PRO A 28 11.26 -14.81 19.17
CA PRO A 28 12.30 -15.32 18.28
C PRO A 28 13.39 -14.28 18.04
N LYS A 29 14.65 -14.74 17.84
CA LYS A 29 15.78 -13.85 17.51
C LYS A 29 15.56 -13.08 16.18
N ASP A 30 14.90 -13.69 15.22
CA ASP A 30 14.55 -13.11 13.92
C ASP A 30 13.05 -13.33 13.68
N PRO A 31 12.21 -12.36 14.06
CA PRO A 31 10.75 -12.47 13.90
C PRO A 31 10.31 -12.69 12.45
N VAL A 32 11.00 -12.09 11.50
CA VAL A 32 10.63 -12.19 10.07
C VAL A 32 10.83 -13.60 9.55
N LYS A 33 12.00 -14.20 9.80
CA LYS A 33 12.26 -15.60 9.43
C LYS A 33 11.37 -16.58 10.18
N PHE A 34 11.07 -16.30 11.44
CA PHE A 34 10.16 -17.11 12.23
C PHE A 34 8.76 -17.11 11.60
N LEU A 35 8.22 -15.94 11.27
CA LEU A 35 6.92 -15.81 10.64
C LEU A 35 6.88 -16.42 9.23
N ASP A 36 7.94 -16.25 8.46
CA ASP A 36 8.08 -16.88 7.13
C ASP A 36 7.96 -18.40 7.22
N LYS A 37 8.67 -19.00 8.19
CA LYS A 37 8.61 -20.43 8.48
C LYS A 37 7.22 -20.88 8.94
N ILE A 38 6.59 -20.16 9.86
CA ILE A 38 5.23 -20.46 10.34
C ILE A 38 4.22 -20.40 9.19
N CYS A 39 4.31 -19.42 8.31
CA CYS A 39 3.43 -19.31 7.17
C CYS A 39 3.57 -20.53 6.24
N SER A 40 4.80 -20.88 5.84
CA SER A 40 5.04 -21.98 4.90
C SER A 40 4.77 -23.37 5.51
N GLU A 41 5.10 -23.59 6.78
CA GLU A 41 4.95 -24.91 7.41
C GLU A 41 3.57 -25.18 7.96
N HIS A 42 2.81 -24.15 8.33
CA HIS A 42 1.50 -24.30 8.97
C HIS A 42 0.37 -23.65 8.18
N PHE A 43 0.37 -22.33 7.97
CA PHE A 43 -0.76 -21.64 7.36
C PHE A 43 -1.03 -22.09 5.92
N GLU A 44 -0.01 -22.19 5.08
CA GLU A 44 -0.19 -22.64 3.70
C GLU A 44 -0.75 -24.06 3.62
N LYS A 45 -0.35 -24.96 4.53
CA LYS A 45 -0.89 -26.31 4.57
C LYS A 45 -2.38 -26.33 4.94
N VAL A 46 -2.79 -25.49 5.90
CA VAL A 46 -4.19 -25.33 6.28
C VAL A 46 -5.00 -24.80 5.10
N LEU A 47 -4.49 -23.76 4.43
CA LEU A 47 -5.14 -23.16 3.25
C LEU A 47 -5.28 -24.16 2.10
N VAL A 48 -4.21 -24.89 1.78
CA VAL A 48 -4.24 -25.95 0.73
C VAL A 48 -5.29 -27.01 1.04
N LYS A 49 -5.39 -27.44 2.31
CA LYS A 49 -6.43 -28.37 2.73
C LYS A 49 -7.82 -27.77 2.57
N SER A 50 -8.04 -26.55 3.07
CA SER A 50 -9.32 -25.85 2.97
C SER A 50 -9.79 -25.65 1.53
N TYR A 51 -8.87 -25.34 0.62
CA TYR A 51 -9.20 -25.21 -0.81
C TYR A 51 -9.54 -26.54 -1.45
N LYS A 52 -8.91 -27.65 -1.04
CA LYS A 52 -9.31 -28.99 -1.49
C LYS A 52 -10.70 -29.37 -0.99
N ASP A 53 -10.99 -29.09 0.29
CA ASP A 53 -12.28 -29.35 0.88
C ASP A 53 -13.37 -28.50 0.21
N LEU A 54 -13.10 -27.22 -0.08
CA LEU A 54 -13.98 -26.34 -0.82
C LEU A 54 -14.25 -26.83 -2.25
N ALA A 55 -13.19 -27.26 -2.97
CA ALA A 55 -13.33 -27.78 -4.31
C ALA A 55 -14.18 -29.05 -4.34
N HIS A 56 -14.06 -29.92 -3.34
CA HIS A 56 -14.91 -31.09 -3.19
C HIS A 56 -16.37 -30.70 -2.88
N TYR A 57 -16.57 -29.78 -1.93
CA TYR A 57 -17.90 -29.30 -1.55
C TYR A 57 -18.64 -28.65 -2.74
N THR A 58 -17.94 -27.87 -3.55
CA THR A 58 -18.51 -27.18 -4.73
C THR A 58 -18.56 -28.08 -5.99
N ASN A 59 -18.15 -29.33 -5.88
CA ASN A 59 -18.04 -30.27 -7.00
C ASN A 59 -17.22 -29.67 -8.17
N ALA A 60 -16.12 -28.98 -7.87
CA ALA A 60 -15.26 -28.36 -8.86
C ALA A 60 -14.49 -29.41 -9.65
N PHE A 61 -14.39 -29.24 -10.96
CA PHE A 61 -13.65 -30.14 -11.86
C PHE A 61 -12.18 -30.30 -11.44
N LYS A 62 -11.55 -29.19 -10.96
CA LYS A 62 -10.16 -29.17 -10.50
C LYS A 62 -9.96 -28.00 -9.52
N ASN A 63 -9.28 -28.25 -8.41
CA ASN A 63 -8.79 -27.15 -7.57
C ASN A 63 -7.64 -26.41 -8.29
N ARG A 64 -7.80 -25.10 -8.43
CA ARG A 64 -6.79 -24.17 -8.97
C ARG A 64 -6.50 -23.01 -8.03
N MET A 65 -7.06 -23.06 -6.81
CA MET A 65 -6.88 -22.01 -5.84
C MET A 65 -5.59 -22.24 -5.07
N GLU A 66 -4.77 -21.21 -5.03
CA GLU A 66 -3.54 -21.17 -4.26
C GLU A 66 -3.49 -19.84 -3.50
N MET A 67 -3.00 -19.85 -2.28
CA MET A 67 -2.73 -18.66 -1.49
C MET A 67 -1.44 -18.90 -0.73
N GLY A 68 -0.47 -18.05 -0.99
CA GLY A 68 0.81 -18.03 -0.31
C GLY A 68 0.99 -16.76 0.50
N ARG A 69 2.01 -16.73 1.34
CA ARG A 69 2.39 -15.55 2.07
C ARG A 69 3.05 -14.54 1.11
N GLU A 70 2.46 -13.36 0.99
CA GLU A 70 2.98 -12.26 0.17
C GLU A 70 3.97 -11.39 0.96
N VAL A 71 3.50 -10.82 2.08
CA VAL A 71 4.24 -9.78 2.81
C VAL A 71 4.38 -10.11 4.29
N ILE A 72 5.56 -9.79 4.87
CA ILE A 72 5.75 -9.67 6.32
C ILE A 72 6.16 -8.23 6.61
N ALA A 73 5.39 -7.56 7.44
CA ALA A 73 5.59 -6.18 7.86
C ALA A 73 5.55 -6.07 9.39
N ASP A 74 6.36 -5.19 9.97
CA ASP A 74 6.35 -4.93 11.42
C ASP A 74 5.34 -3.86 11.81
N ARG A 75 5.03 -2.95 10.89
CA ARG A 75 4.06 -1.87 11.11
C ARG A 75 3.19 -1.67 9.87
N ALA A 76 1.92 -1.34 10.16
CA ALA A 76 0.93 -1.09 9.12
C ALA A 76 -0.08 -0.03 9.56
N ILE A 77 -0.53 0.79 8.61
CA ILE A 77 -1.55 1.81 8.82
C ILE A 77 -2.59 1.67 7.72
N TRP A 78 -3.83 1.36 8.09
CA TRP A 78 -4.98 1.38 7.19
C TRP A 78 -5.74 2.69 7.34
N CYS A 79 -5.72 3.52 6.29
CA CYS A 79 -6.45 4.80 6.27
C CYS A 79 -7.91 4.61 5.84
N ALA A 80 -8.17 3.67 4.96
CA ALA A 80 -9.48 3.31 4.43
C ALA A 80 -9.40 1.99 3.66
N LYS A 81 -10.54 1.48 3.17
CA LYS A 81 -10.59 0.32 2.27
C LYS A 81 -9.67 0.56 1.06
N LYS A 82 -8.77 -0.39 0.79
CA LYS A 82 -7.76 -0.34 -0.29
C LYS A 82 -6.74 0.82 -0.17
N ARG A 83 -6.60 1.41 1.02
CA ARG A 83 -5.68 2.51 1.28
C ARG A 83 -4.87 2.25 2.52
N TYR A 84 -3.62 1.82 2.34
CA TYR A 84 -2.76 1.43 3.45
C TYR A 84 -1.28 1.67 3.16
N ILE A 85 -0.52 1.66 4.24
CA ILE A 85 0.94 1.78 4.26
C ILE A 85 1.47 0.62 5.09
N LEU A 86 2.45 -0.12 4.57
CA LEU A 86 3.14 -1.20 5.26
C LEU A 86 4.64 -0.93 5.29
N ASN A 87 5.29 -1.23 6.42
CA ASN A 87 6.75 -1.29 6.51
C ASN A 87 7.21 -2.73 6.29
N VAL A 88 7.57 -3.06 5.07
CA VAL A 88 7.77 -4.44 4.59
C VAL A 88 9.20 -4.88 4.80
N HIS A 89 9.39 -5.98 5.51
CA HIS A 89 10.68 -6.65 5.72
C HIS A 89 10.92 -7.80 4.74
N ASN A 90 9.85 -8.50 4.35
CA ASN A 90 9.93 -9.61 3.41
C ASN A 90 8.75 -9.54 2.44
N ASN A 91 9.01 -9.73 1.17
CA ASN A 91 7.98 -9.77 0.12
C ASN A 91 8.21 -11.00 -0.77
N GLU A 92 7.24 -11.90 -0.81
CA GLU A 92 7.27 -13.14 -1.62
C GLU A 92 8.56 -13.97 -1.42
N GLY A 93 9.03 -14.09 -0.16
CA GLY A 93 10.27 -14.80 0.16
C GLY A 93 11.55 -13.98 0.05
N VAL A 94 11.51 -12.79 -0.56
CA VAL A 94 12.66 -11.90 -0.65
C VAL A 94 12.80 -11.08 0.64
N GLN A 95 13.83 -11.37 1.41
CA GLN A 95 14.18 -10.63 2.63
C GLN A 95 14.89 -9.33 2.25
N TYR A 96 14.38 -8.20 2.73
CA TYR A 96 15.03 -6.89 2.56
C TYR A 96 16.06 -6.66 3.65
N ALA A 97 17.23 -6.10 3.29
CA ALA A 97 18.25 -5.65 4.25
C ALA A 97 17.72 -4.48 5.09
N GLU A 98 17.04 -3.55 4.44
CA GLU A 98 16.31 -2.45 5.06
C GLU A 98 14.84 -2.55 4.66
N PRO A 99 13.89 -2.36 5.60
CA PRO A 99 12.48 -2.44 5.29
C PRO A 99 12.05 -1.38 4.29
N LYS A 100 11.14 -1.75 3.39
CA LYS A 100 10.62 -0.88 2.34
C LYS A 100 9.16 -0.52 2.60
N LEU A 101 8.79 0.71 2.31
CA LEU A 101 7.39 1.12 2.36
C LEU A 101 6.62 0.57 1.15
N LYS A 102 5.54 -0.17 1.42
CA LYS A 102 4.51 -0.53 0.44
C LYS A 102 3.31 0.38 0.68
N VAL A 103 3.00 1.24 -0.29
CA VAL A 103 1.91 2.22 -0.20
C VAL A 103 0.87 1.89 -1.26
N MET A 104 -0.37 1.69 -0.85
CA MET A 104 -1.48 1.33 -1.73
C MET A 104 -2.62 2.32 -1.67
N GLY A 105 -3.14 2.70 -2.83
CA GLY A 105 -4.36 3.50 -2.98
C GLY A 105 -4.30 4.94 -2.47
N ILE A 106 -3.18 5.38 -1.89
CA ILE A 106 -2.98 6.72 -1.35
C ILE A 106 -2.48 7.66 -2.46
N GLU A 107 -2.75 8.94 -2.31
CA GLU A 107 -2.42 9.99 -3.28
C GLU A 107 -0.92 10.07 -3.61
N ALA A 108 -0.05 9.65 -2.70
CA ALA A 108 1.40 9.60 -2.89
C ALA A 108 1.87 8.70 -4.06
N VAL A 109 1.05 7.76 -4.51
CA VAL A 109 1.37 6.86 -5.64
C VAL A 109 0.59 7.20 -6.90
N LYS A 110 -0.30 8.19 -6.87
CA LYS A 110 -1.11 8.59 -8.03
C LYS A 110 -0.36 9.58 -8.91
N SER A 111 -0.31 9.31 -10.21
CA SER A 111 0.32 10.20 -11.19
C SER A 111 -0.35 11.58 -11.31
N SER A 112 -1.63 11.67 -10.92
CA SER A 112 -2.38 12.94 -10.89
C SER A 112 -2.01 13.86 -9.73
N THR A 113 -1.25 13.39 -8.74
CA THR A 113 -0.77 14.21 -7.63
C THR A 113 0.54 14.88 -8.04
N PRO A 114 0.76 16.18 -7.75
CA PRO A 114 2.00 16.89 -8.05
C PRO A 114 3.22 16.15 -7.47
N MET A 115 4.34 16.16 -8.20
CA MET A 115 5.53 15.38 -7.85
C MET A 115 6.08 15.76 -6.48
N VAL A 116 6.21 17.07 -6.22
CA VAL A 116 6.68 17.59 -4.93
C VAL A 116 5.82 17.06 -3.76
N VAL A 117 4.50 17.06 -3.94
CA VAL A 117 3.57 16.55 -2.92
C VAL A 117 3.75 15.05 -2.70
N ARG A 118 3.90 14.27 -3.79
CA ARG A 118 4.13 12.82 -3.69
C ARG A 118 5.41 12.48 -2.92
N ASP A 119 6.48 13.20 -3.20
CA ASP A 119 7.77 12.96 -2.57
C ASP A 119 7.72 13.34 -1.08
N LYS A 120 7.11 14.47 -0.75
CA LYS A 120 6.90 14.87 0.65
C LYS A 120 5.96 13.93 1.41
N MET A 121 4.94 13.38 0.77
CA MET A 121 4.11 12.34 1.38
C MET A 121 4.90 11.06 1.68
N LYS A 122 5.81 10.65 0.80
CA LYS A 122 6.67 9.47 1.05
C LYS A 122 7.62 9.71 2.22
N GLU A 123 8.25 10.90 2.30
CA GLU A 123 9.07 11.29 3.45
C GLU A 123 8.25 11.22 4.75
N MET A 124 7.04 11.78 4.75
CA MET A 124 6.12 11.75 5.89
C MET A 124 5.78 10.31 6.31
N PHE A 125 5.56 9.40 5.35
CA PHE A 125 5.23 8.00 5.66
C PHE A 125 6.37 7.28 6.38
N HIS A 126 7.63 7.58 6.07
CA HIS A 126 8.76 7.07 6.82
C HIS A 126 8.75 7.56 8.28
N ILE A 127 8.40 8.82 8.49
CA ILE A 127 8.26 9.39 9.84
C ILE A 127 7.06 8.75 10.56
N LEU A 128 5.91 8.62 9.91
CA LEU A 128 4.70 8.00 10.48
C LEU A 128 4.94 6.57 10.96
N VAL A 129 5.72 5.80 10.20
CA VAL A 129 5.96 4.39 10.49
C VAL A 129 7.04 4.18 11.56
N LYS A 130 8.05 5.06 11.63
CA LYS A 130 9.23 4.89 12.50
C LYS A 130 9.33 5.91 13.63
N GLY A 131 8.76 7.09 13.45
CA GLY A 131 8.87 8.23 14.35
C GLY A 131 7.70 8.40 15.31
N THR A 132 7.60 9.60 15.85
CA THR A 132 6.59 10.01 16.81
C THR A 132 5.52 10.89 16.16
N GLU A 133 4.40 11.09 16.88
CA GLU A 133 3.37 12.03 16.47
C GLU A 133 3.91 13.46 16.37
N GLU A 134 4.75 13.88 17.31
CA GLU A 134 5.35 15.21 17.33
C GLU A 134 6.22 15.48 16.10
N GLU A 135 7.05 14.50 15.71
CA GLU A 135 7.86 14.57 14.49
C GLU A 135 7.00 14.69 13.24
N THR A 136 5.92 13.92 13.18
CA THR A 136 4.95 13.98 12.08
C THR A 136 4.28 15.34 11.99
N GLN A 137 3.80 15.86 13.13
CA GLN A 137 3.18 17.19 13.18
C GLN A 137 4.15 18.31 12.81
N LYS A 138 5.42 18.21 13.26
CA LYS A 138 6.48 19.15 12.90
C LYS A 138 6.75 19.13 11.40
N PHE A 139 6.84 17.93 10.81
CA PHE A 139 7.03 17.77 9.38
C PHE A 139 5.89 18.43 8.58
N ILE A 140 4.64 18.18 8.97
CA ILE A 140 3.46 18.75 8.31
C ILE A 140 3.47 20.29 8.38
N ARG A 141 3.79 20.86 9.56
CA ARG A 141 3.88 22.32 9.73
C ARG A 141 4.95 22.93 8.84
N ASN A 142 6.14 22.32 8.79
CA ASN A 142 7.24 22.78 7.96
C ASN A 142 6.87 22.72 6.48
N PHE A 143 6.36 21.57 6.03
CA PHE A 143 5.96 21.41 4.62
C PHE A 143 4.84 22.39 4.21
N ARG A 144 3.90 22.70 5.13
CA ARG A 144 2.86 23.71 4.86
C ARG A 144 3.45 25.08 4.58
N ASN A 145 4.50 25.48 5.32
CA ASN A 145 5.20 26.74 5.09
C ASN A 145 5.96 26.72 3.77
N ASP A 146 6.70 25.64 3.49
CA ASP A 146 7.47 25.46 2.26
C ASP A 146 6.55 25.46 1.04
N PHE A 147 5.41 24.77 1.13
CA PHE A 147 4.42 24.64 0.06
C PHE A 147 3.92 26.01 -0.44
N ASN A 148 3.74 26.97 0.46
CA ASN A 148 3.29 28.31 0.12
C ASN A 148 4.33 29.13 -0.66
N GLN A 149 5.59 28.66 -0.69
CA GLN A 149 6.70 29.30 -1.43
C GLN A 149 6.98 28.63 -2.78
N LEU A 150 6.32 27.49 -3.05
CA LEU A 150 6.54 26.77 -4.30
C LEU A 150 5.87 27.49 -5.48
N PRO A 151 6.50 27.45 -6.68
CA PRO A 151 5.90 28.01 -7.88
C PRO A 151 4.64 27.24 -8.28
N PRO A 152 3.63 27.88 -8.89
CA PRO A 152 2.35 27.25 -9.25
C PRO A 152 2.51 26.01 -10.13
N GLU A 153 3.50 25.94 -11.01
CA GLU A 153 3.79 24.80 -11.88
C GLU A 153 4.12 23.53 -11.09
N ASP A 154 4.81 23.64 -9.96
CA ASP A 154 5.22 22.49 -9.13
C ASP A 154 4.09 21.91 -8.27
N ILE A 155 3.11 22.77 -7.95
CA ILE A 155 1.95 22.38 -7.10
C ILE A 155 0.67 22.12 -7.90
N SER A 156 0.69 22.38 -9.19
CA SER A 156 -0.45 22.16 -10.07
C SER A 156 -0.69 20.67 -10.31
N PHE A 157 -1.96 20.25 -10.36
CA PHE A 157 -2.32 18.87 -10.65
C PHE A 157 -1.99 18.54 -12.11
N PRO A 158 -1.11 17.58 -12.40
CA PRO A 158 -0.81 17.16 -13.76
C PRO A 158 -2.05 16.54 -14.41
N ARG A 159 -2.30 16.94 -15.65
CA ARG A 159 -3.41 16.45 -16.47
C ARG A 159 -2.90 15.95 -17.80
N GLY A 160 -3.21 14.70 -18.14
CA GLY A 160 -2.94 14.18 -19.47
C GLY A 160 -3.88 14.79 -20.50
N VAL A 161 -3.33 15.16 -21.65
CA VAL A 161 -4.08 15.60 -22.81
C VAL A 161 -3.76 14.69 -23.98
N SER A 162 -4.80 14.03 -24.54
CA SER A 162 -4.68 13.20 -25.72
C SER A 162 -4.76 14.03 -26.99
N ASN A 163 -4.03 13.61 -28.03
CA ASN A 163 -4.08 14.25 -29.36
C ASN A 163 -3.76 15.76 -29.32
N VAL A 164 -2.65 16.14 -28.71
CA VAL A 164 -2.23 17.55 -28.52
C VAL A 164 -2.28 18.33 -29.83
N THR A 165 -1.87 17.73 -30.95
CA THR A 165 -1.91 18.33 -32.30
C THR A 165 -3.31 18.76 -32.75
N LYS A 166 -4.37 18.10 -32.30
CA LYS A 166 -5.76 18.50 -32.57
C LYS A 166 -6.09 19.88 -32.00
N TRP A 167 -5.37 20.30 -30.96
CA TRP A 167 -5.62 21.53 -30.21
C TRP A 167 -4.60 22.66 -30.53
N SER A 168 -3.72 22.46 -31.52
CA SER A 168 -2.69 23.43 -31.89
C SER A 168 -3.22 24.65 -32.62
N ASP A 169 -4.42 24.59 -33.23
CA ASP A 169 -5.03 25.71 -33.88
C ASP A 169 -5.86 26.56 -32.90
N ARG A 170 -5.61 27.89 -32.92
CA ARG A 170 -6.38 28.87 -32.12
C ARG A 170 -7.91 28.74 -32.23
N LYS A 171 -8.44 28.34 -33.41
CA LYS A 171 -9.86 28.10 -33.61
C LYS A 171 -10.39 26.89 -32.84
N THR A 172 -9.54 25.95 -32.51
CA THR A 172 -9.93 24.74 -31.73
C THR A 172 -9.82 24.93 -30.25
N ILE A 173 -8.88 25.79 -29.77
CA ILE A 173 -8.66 26.04 -28.33
C ILE A 173 -9.92 26.61 -27.65
N SER A 174 -10.69 27.43 -28.34
CA SER A 174 -11.89 28.08 -27.81
C SER A 174 -13.19 27.26 -27.99
N LYS A 175 -13.12 26.08 -28.61
CA LYS A 175 -14.33 25.26 -28.87
C LYS A 175 -14.82 24.55 -27.60
N LYS A 176 -16.12 24.33 -27.52
CA LYS A 176 -16.73 23.47 -26.48
C LYS A 176 -16.09 22.09 -26.55
N GLY A 177 -15.67 21.57 -25.39
CA GLY A 177 -14.99 20.27 -25.25
C GLY A 177 -13.47 20.33 -25.28
N THR A 178 -12.84 21.49 -25.51
CA THR A 178 -11.40 21.65 -25.33
C THR A 178 -11.00 21.37 -23.87
N PRO A 179 -10.01 20.49 -23.61
CA PRO A 179 -9.57 20.21 -22.25
C PRO A 179 -9.08 21.47 -21.53
N ILE A 180 -9.41 21.62 -20.25
CA ILE A 180 -9.03 22.80 -19.44
C ILE A 180 -7.53 23.11 -19.53
N PRO A 181 -6.60 22.11 -19.46
CA PRO A 181 -5.17 22.40 -19.54
C PRO A 181 -4.70 22.97 -20.88
N VAL A 182 -5.53 22.97 -21.90
CA VAL A 182 -5.20 23.46 -23.25
C VAL A 182 -5.80 24.85 -23.49
N ARG A 183 -6.77 25.27 -22.69
CA ARG A 183 -7.38 26.59 -22.73
C ARG A 183 -6.50 27.65 -22.12
#